data_74fc6257538263cb7b62012ad022d42e
#
_entry.id   74fc6257538263cb7b62012ad022d42e
#
_cell.length_a   1.000
_cell.length_b   1.000
_cell.length_c   1.000
_cell.angle_alpha   90.00
_cell.angle_beta   90.00
_cell.angle_gamma   90.00
#
_symmetry.space_group_name_H-M   'P 1'
#
loop_
_entity.id
_entity.type
_entity.pdbx_description
1 polymer ?
#
loop_
_entity_poly.entity_id
_entity_poly.type
_entity_poly.pdbx_seq_one_letter_code
_entity_poly.pdbx_strand_id
1 'polypeptide(L)'
;AVAAADPTVDVEAMIQTQRRSTLGSLRDVTRLKASADEGELAWKLILERHIFDLEAELNWLDHIESGAVSEAARRAAFAAAKGRSMNWAQAEAGISERAGVR
;
A
#
# COMPACT_ATOMS: atom_id res chain seq x y z
N ALA A 1 21.24 4.89 -9.35
CA ALA A 1 21.67 4.72 -8.15
C ALA A 1 21.33 5.83 -7.22
N VAL A 2 20.88 6.87 -7.78
CA VAL A 2 20.46 7.92 -6.93
C VAL A 2 19.33 7.49 -6.05
N ALA A 3 18.46 6.70 -6.59
CA ALA A 3 17.31 6.26 -5.84
C ALA A 3 17.73 5.54 -4.59
N ALA A 4 18.88 4.93 -4.64
CA ALA A 4 19.34 4.22 -3.48
C ALA A 4 19.65 5.16 -2.33
N ALA A 5 19.82 6.44 -2.64
CA ALA A 5 20.18 7.37 -1.60
C ALA A 5 19.04 7.57 -0.61
N ASP A 6 17.81 7.52 -1.09
CA ASP A 6 16.68 7.72 -0.17
C ASP A 6 15.47 6.95 -0.62
N PRO A 7 15.45 5.66 -0.32
CA PRO A 7 14.32 4.82 -0.72
C PRO A 7 12.99 5.28 -0.16
N THR A 8 13.00 5.93 0.98
CA THR A 8 11.75 6.39 1.58
C THR A 8 11.07 7.44 0.72
N VAL A 9 11.87 8.35 0.18
CA VAL A 9 11.34 9.39 -0.70
C VAL A 9 10.78 8.76 -1.96
N ASP A 10 11.47 7.78 -2.50
CA ASP A 10 10.98 7.09 -3.69
C ASP A 10 9.65 6.40 -3.44
N VAL A 11 9.51 5.77 -2.30
CA VAL A 11 8.28 5.09 -1.96
C VAL A 11 7.15 6.08 -1.83
N GLU A 12 7.40 7.19 -1.17
CA GLU A 12 6.36 8.21 -1.01
C GLU A 12 5.93 8.76 -2.36
N ALA A 13 6.88 9.02 -3.25
CA ALA A 13 6.55 9.52 -4.57
C ALA A 13 5.72 8.50 -5.33
N MET A 14 6.06 7.25 -5.23
CA MET A 14 5.31 6.19 -5.88
C MET A 14 3.89 6.12 -5.35
N ILE A 15 3.73 6.23 -4.04
CA ILE A 15 2.42 6.18 -3.42
C ILE A 15 1.56 7.33 -3.91
N GLN A 16 2.13 8.53 -3.96
CA GLN A 16 1.36 9.68 -4.39
C GLN A 16 0.97 9.57 -5.86
N THR A 17 1.86 9.08 -6.68
CA THR A 17 1.56 8.89 -8.09
C THR A 17 0.45 7.87 -8.27
N GLN A 18 0.53 6.76 -7.54
CA GLN A 18 -0.48 5.73 -7.63
C GLN A 18 -1.81 6.22 -7.09
N ARG A 19 -1.78 7.00 -6.02
CA ARG A 19 -3.01 7.55 -5.46
C ARG A 19 -3.72 8.45 -6.46
N ARG A 20 -2.99 9.30 -7.14
CA ARG A 20 -3.60 10.18 -8.15
C ARG A 20 -4.20 9.35 -9.29
N SER A 21 -3.48 8.34 -9.71
CA SER A 21 -3.96 7.48 -10.78
C SER A 21 -5.24 6.75 -10.35
N THR A 22 -5.24 6.22 -9.15
CA THR A 22 -6.40 5.48 -8.65
C THR A 22 -7.59 6.39 -8.46
N LEU A 23 -7.37 7.60 -7.96
CA LEU A 23 -8.46 8.56 -7.82
C LEU A 23 -9.05 8.94 -9.17
N GLY A 24 -8.19 9.11 -10.17
CA GLY A 24 -8.67 9.38 -11.52
C GLY A 24 -9.51 8.25 -12.06
N SER A 25 -9.07 7.02 -11.87
CA SER A 25 -9.83 5.86 -12.30
C SER A 25 -11.15 5.75 -11.57
N LEU A 26 -11.13 6.01 -10.27
CA LEU A 26 -12.36 5.96 -9.47
C LEU A 26 -13.37 6.98 -9.97
N ARG A 27 -12.90 8.18 -10.28
CA ARG A 27 -13.76 9.22 -10.80
C ARG A 27 -14.37 8.79 -12.13
N ASP A 28 -13.55 8.22 -13.01
CA ASP A 28 -14.02 7.80 -14.32
C ASP A 28 -15.03 6.67 -14.22
N VAL A 29 -14.76 5.68 -13.39
CA VAL A 29 -15.66 4.54 -13.25
C VAL A 29 -16.97 4.97 -12.60
N THR A 30 -16.89 5.87 -11.62
CA THR A 30 -18.09 6.40 -10.98
C THR A 30 -18.97 7.12 -12.01
N ARG A 31 -18.33 7.87 -12.89
CA ARG A 31 -19.07 8.56 -13.94
C ARG A 31 -19.71 7.58 -14.91
N LEU A 32 -18.99 6.53 -15.26
CA LEU A 32 -19.54 5.49 -16.13
C LEU A 32 -20.73 4.81 -15.48
N LYS A 33 -20.63 4.54 -14.19
CA LYS A 33 -21.73 3.90 -13.50
C LYS A 33 -22.95 4.80 -13.49
N ALA A 34 -22.74 6.10 -13.27
CA ALA A 34 -23.85 7.04 -13.21
C ALA A 34 -24.57 7.16 -14.55
N SER A 35 -23.84 6.94 -15.64
CA SER A 35 -24.45 7.07 -16.97
C SER A 35 -24.97 5.73 -17.52
N ALA A 36 -24.83 4.64 -16.79
CA ALA A 36 -25.30 3.36 -17.27
C ALA A 36 -26.82 3.28 -17.19
N ASP A 37 -27.41 2.63 -18.18
CA ASP A 37 -28.86 2.49 -18.22
C ASP A 37 -29.34 1.48 -17.19
N GLU A 38 -30.58 1.66 -16.76
CA GLU A 38 -31.14 0.77 -15.78
C GLU A 38 -31.22 -0.67 -16.25
N GLY A 39 -31.34 -0.88 -17.55
CA GLY A 39 -31.40 -2.23 -18.06
C GLY A 39 -30.05 -2.91 -18.14
N GLU A 40 -29.00 -2.20 -17.78
CA GLU A 40 -27.66 -2.79 -17.87
C GLU A 40 -27.15 -3.20 -16.50
N LEU A 41 -27.93 -4.03 -15.83
CA LEU A 41 -27.56 -4.42 -14.48
C LEU A 41 -26.20 -5.10 -14.42
N ALA A 42 -25.95 -6.02 -15.33
CA ALA A 42 -24.67 -6.72 -15.31
C ALA A 42 -23.50 -5.75 -15.43
N TRP A 43 -23.64 -4.78 -16.33
CA TRP A 43 -22.62 -3.78 -16.53
C TRP A 43 -22.43 -2.93 -15.27
N LYS A 44 -23.54 -2.55 -14.64
CA LYS A 44 -23.47 -1.78 -13.41
C LYS A 44 -22.77 -2.53 -12.30
N LEU A 45 -23.03 -3.82 -12.22
CA LEU A 45 -22.40 -4.63 -11.18
C LEU A 45 -20.89 -4.72 -11.41
N ILE A 46 -20.48 -4.83 -12.68
CA ILE A 46 -19.07 -4.86 -12.98
C ILE A 46 -18.41 -3.53 -12.60
N LEU A 47 -19.06 -2.43 -12.94
CA LEU A 47 -18.52 -1.12 -12.57
C LEU A 47 -18.48 -0.94 -11.06
N GLU A 48 -19.50 -1.42 -10.38
CA GLU A 48 -19.54 -1.32 -8.93
C GLU A 48 -18.41 -2.12 -8.30
N ARG A 49 -18.15 -3.31 -8.79
CA ARG A 49 -17.06 -4.11 -8.31
C ARG A 49 -15.74 -3.36 -8.50
N HIS A 50 -15.61 -2.72 -9.65
CA HIS A 50 -14.40 -1.98 -9.93
C HIS A 50 -14.24 -0.81 -8.97
N ILE A 51 -15.34 -0.15 -8.64
CA ILE A 51 -15.32 0.94 -7.68
C ILE A 51 -14.84 0.45 -6.32
N PHE A 52 -15.37 -0.69 -5.87
CA PHE A 52 -14.94 -1.25 -4.60
C PHE A 52 -13.46 -1.60 -4.62
N ASP A 53 -12.98 -2.14 -5.73
CA ASP A 53 -11.58 -2.48 -5.85
C ASP A 53 -10.70 -1.24 -5.77
N LEU A 54 -11.13 -0.16 -6.43
CA LEU A 54 -10.36 1.08 -6.41
C LEU A 54 -10.36 1.72 -5.03
N GLU A 55 -11.48 1.64 -4.33
CA GLU A 55 -11.56 2.16 -2.98
C GLU A 55 -10.68 1.35 -2.04
N ALA A 56 -10.64 0.04 -2.24
CA ALA A 56 -9.77 -0.80 -1.45
C ALA A 56 -8.32 -0.45 -1.72
N GLU A 57 -8.00 -0.16 -2.96
CA GLU A 57 -6.64 0.22 -3.31
C GLU A 57 -6.26 1.53 -2.63
N LEU A 58 -7.18 2.50 -2.59
CA LEU A 58 -6.91 3.75 -1.91
C LEU A 58 -6.68 3.52 -0.42
N ASN A 59 -7.48 2.66 0.19
CA ASN A 59 -7.29 2.34 1.58
C ASN A 59 -5.94 1.68 1.82
N TRP A 60 -5.54 0.82 0.91
CA TRP A 60 -4.27 0.16 1.02
C TRP A 60 -3.12 1.16 0.87
N LEU A 61 -3.27 2.11 -0.07
CA LEU A 61 -2.25 3.12 -0.25
C LEU A 61 -2.11 4.00 1.00
N ASP A 62 -3.24 4.32 1.62
CA ASP A 62 -3.20 5.07 2.88
C ASP A 62 -2.48 4.26 3.95
N HIS A 63 -2.75 2.98 3.97
CA HIS A 63 -2.14 2.11 4.96
C HIS A 63 -0.62 2.02 4.78
N ILE A 64 -0.17 1.82 3.54
CA ILE A 64 1.27 1.70 3.34
C ILE A 64 1.97 3.05 3.48
N GLU A 65 1.26 4.14 3.19
CA GLU A 65 1.85 5.44 3.41
C GLU A 65 2.10 5.68 4.89
N SER A 66 1.12 5.34 5.71
CA SER A 66 1.28 5.42 7.15
C SER A 66 2.39 4.49 7.62
N GLY A 67 2.44 3.30 7.06
CA GLY A 67 3.46 2.34 7.41
C GLY A 67 4.85 2.81 7.00
N ALA A 68 4.95 3.42 5.85
CA ALA A 68 6.24 3.92 5.39
C ALA A 68 6.75 5.02 6.29
N VAL A 69 5.86 5.91 6.71
CA VAL A 69 6.25 6.98 7.63
C VAL A 69 6.67 6.38 8.96
N SER A 70 5.89 5.43 9.46
CA SER A 70 6.23 4.78 10.73
C SER A 70 7.54 4.03 10.63
N GLU A 71 7.77 3.40 9.50
CA GLU A 71 8.99 2.65 9.29
C GLU A 71 10.20 3.58 9.27
N ALA A 72 10.05 4.73 8.62
CA ALA A 72 11.13 5.70 8.58
C ALA A 72 11.45 6.21 9.97
N ALA A 73 10.41 6.49 10.76
CA ALA A 73 10.60 6.93 12.13
C ALA A 73 11.27 5.86 12.97
N ARG A 74 10.84 4.62 12.79
CA ARG A 74 11.42 3.51 13.51
C ARG A 74 12.87 3.29 13.12
N ARG A 75 13.16 3.44 11.85
CA ARG A 75 14.53 3.27 11.36
C ARG A 75 15.44 4.34 11.92
N ALA A 76 14.95 5.57 12.00
CA ALA A 76 15.73 6.65 12.59
C ALA A 76 16.00 6.41 14.07
N ALA A 77 14.98 5.93 14.77
CA ALA A 77 15.14 5.63 16.18
C ALA A 77 16.11 4.48 16.40
N PHE A 78 16.02 3.50 15.52
CA PHE A 78 16.90 2.35 15.61
C PHE A 78 18.35 2.74 15.34
N ALA A 79 18.55 3.59 14.38
CA ALA A 79 19.90 4.06 14.07
C ALA A 79 20.46 4.86 15.23
N ALA A 80 19.61 5.64 15.89
CA ALA A 80 20.04 6.43 17.03
C ALA A 80 20.40 5.54 18.21
N ALA A 81 19.70 4.43 18.34
CA ALA A 81 20.01 3.51 19.43
C ALA A 81 20.85 2.36 18.93
N LYS A 82 21.86 2.69 18.13
CA LYS A 82 22.61 1.71 17.50
C LYS A 82 23.21 0.64 18.33
N GLY A 83 23.44 0.79 19.46
CA GLY A 83 24.04 -0.24 20.25
C GLY A 83 23.12 -1.41 20.53
N ARG A 84 21.85 -1.31 20.23
CA ARG A 84 20.97 -2.37 20.57
C ARG A 84 21.12 -3.46 19.60
N SER A 85 21.44 -4.57 19.94
CA SER A 85 21.63 -5.60 19.00
C SER A 85 20.36 -6.33 18.75
N MET A 86 19.67 -5.97 17.75
CA MET A 86 18.55 -6.75 17.35
C MET A 86 19.04 -7.66 16.28
N ASN A 87 18.98 -8.92 16.51
CA ASN A 87 19.44 -9.87 15.54
C ASN A 87 18.28 -10.38 14.70
N TRP A 88 18.14 -9.82 13.53
CA TRP A 88 17.03 -10.16 12.66
C TRP A 88 17.05 -11.64 12.25
N ALA A 89 18.25 -12.20 12.08
CA ALA A 89 18.34 -13.60 11.71
C ALA A 89 17.77 -14.48 12.80
N GLN A 90 18.05 -14.14 14.04
CA GLN A 90 17.51 -14.91 15.15
C GLN A 90 16.01 -14.76 15.23
N ALA A 91 15.50 -13.56 15.00
CA ALA A 91 14.07 -13.34 15.04
C ALA A 91 13.38 -14.15 13.95
N GLU A 92 13.95 -14.13 12.77
CA GLU A 92 13.37 -14.87 11.67
C GLU A 92 13.45 -16.38 11.92
N ALA A 93 14.53 -16.82 12.47
CA ALA A 93 14.67 -18.24 12.78
C ALA A 93 13.63 -18.68 13.80
N GLY A 94 13.38 -17.82 14.78
CA GLY A 94 12.37 -18.14 15.76
C GLY A 94 10.99 -18.23 15.17
N ILE A 95 10.66 -17.32 14.28
CA ILE A 95 9.38 -17.36 13.61
C ILE A 95 9.28 -18.58 12.72
N SER A 96 10.34 -18.88 12.02
CA SER A 96 10.37 -20.01 11.13
C SER A 96 10.20 -21.31 11.89
N GLU A 97 10.87 -21.43 13.01
CA GLU A 97 10.73 -22.59 13.84
C GLU A 97 9.30 -22.79 14.28
N ARG A 98 8.66 -21.75 14.73
CA ARG A 98 7.31 -21.86 15.20
C ARG A 98 6.33 -22.15 14.10
N ALA A 99 6.54 -21.57 12.94
CA ALA A 99 5.64 -21.78 11.85
C ALA A 99 5.93 -23.04 11.10
N GLY A 100 7.20 -23.39 10.97
CA GLY A 100 7.56 -24.46 10.11
C GLY A 100 7.61 -25.75 10.71
N VAL A 101 7.56 -25.80 11.91
CA VAL A 101 7.64 -26.95 12.46
C VAL A 101 7.08 -27.95 11.83
N ARG A 102 7.03 -28.03 11.33
CA ARG A 102 6.72 -29.06 10.74
C ARG A 102 7.07 -29.36 10.22
#